data_d2446e0e87c94dfbb3b6c0b8716e6e81
#
_entry.id   d2446e0e87c94dfbb3b6c0b8716e6e81
#
_cell.length_a   1.000
_cell.length_b   1.000
_cell.length_c   1.000
_cell.angle_alpha   90.00
_cell.angle_beta   90.00
_cell.angle_gamma   90.00
#
_symmetry.space_group_name_H-M   'P 1'
#
loop_
_entity.id
_entity.type
_entity.pdbx_description
1 polymer ?
#
loop_
_entity_poly.entity_id
_entity_poly.type
_entity_poly.pdbx_seq_one_letter_code
_entity_poly.pdbx_strand_id
1 'polypeptide(L)'
;AVIVHFSSYRTMYIASRKHKENIAEYLLYMWQIEDIIRAYNLDIDHIEESVIRPMGLDEERAHALREWYVSLIDMMRCEGVERSGHLQINRNTLGQLVDLHRRLLSSDKYAEYSAQLYKTLPFIVELRAKGGKAPVGELETCFNALYGVLMLRLHGREISKGTADAVAQISKLLAMLAGYYKLDRDDKLEF
;
A
#
# COMPACT_ATOMS: atom_id res chain seq x y z
N ALA A 1 1.70 17.55 16.06
CA ALA A 1 2.84 17.19 15.18
C ALA A 1 3.06 15.70 15.29
N VAL A 2 2.62 14.92 14.31
CA VAL A 2 2.86 13.48 14.25
C VAL A 2 4.25 13.32 13.65
N ILE A 3 5.25 13.19 14.52
CA ILE A 3 6.59 12.79 14.09
C ILE A 3 6.52 11.29 13.81
N VAL A 4 6.28 10.96 12.55
CA VAL A 4 6.48 9.59 12.08
C VAL A 4 7.99 9.37 12.07
N HIS A 5 8.49 8.65 13.05
CA HIS A 5 9.89 8.21 13.09
C HIS A 5 10.10 7.20 11.95
N PHE A 6 10.29 7.70 10.73
CA PHE A 6 10.81 6.90 9.64
C PHE A 6 12.31 6.75 9.83
N SER A 7 12.72 5.54 10.22
CA SER A 7 14.13 5.15 10.24
C SER A 7 14.72 5.25 8.84
N SER A 8 15.47 6.07 8.72
CA SER A 8 16.26 7.01 7.96
C SER A 8 16.88 6.65 6.62
N TYR A 9 17.10 5.61 6.10
CA TYR A 9 17.91 5.39 4.87
C TYR A 9 17.11 4.96 3.63
N ARG A 10 15.78 5.12 3.60
CA ARG A 10 15.01 4.05 2.97
C ARG A 10 13.90 4.45 2.02
N THR A 11 13.43 5.70 1.92
CA THR A 11 12.13 5.98 1.28
C THR A 11 12.07 5.53 -0.19
N MET A 12 12.92 6.01 -1.05
CA MET A 12 13.01 5.56 -2.45
C MET A 12 13.55 4.12 -2.57
N TYR A 13 14.60 3.80 -1.80
CA TYR A 13 15.18 2.45 -1.76
C TYR A 13 14.25 1.43 -1.09
N ILE A 14 13.45 1.84 -0.09
CA ILE A 14 12.40 1.00 0.50
C ILE A 14 11.31 0.74 -0.53
N ALA A 15 10.82 1.75 -1.25
CA ALA A 15 9.84 1.55 -2.30
C ALA A 15 10.35 0.54 -3.33
N SER A 16 11.57 0.73 -3.86
CA SER A 16 12.17 -0.19 -4.81
C SER A 16 12.40 -1.60 -4.25
N ARG A 17 12.87 -1.71 -3.00
CA ARG A 17 13.06 -2.99 -2.33
C ARG A 17 11.72 -3.69 -2.06
N LYS A 18 10.74 -2.99 -1.50
CA LYS A 18 9.40 -3.55 -1.26
C LYS A 18 8.72 -3.98 -2.54
N HIS A 19 8.85 -3.23 -3.61
CA HIS A 19 8.34 -3.64 -4.93
C HIS A 19 8.91 -4.97 -5.40
N LYS A 20 10.17 -5.26 -5.08
CA LYS A 20 10.82 -6.54 -5.41
C LYS A 20 10.48 -7.66 -4.44
N GLU A 21 10.37 -7.36 -3.16
CA GLU A 21 10.24 -8.35 -2.08
C GLU A 21 8.80 -8.63 -1.69
N ASN A 22 7.97 -7.59 -1.58
CA ASN A 22 6.58 -7.69 -1.15
C ASN A 22 5.72 -6.56 -1.75
N ILE A 23 5.02 -6.87 -2.82
CA ILE A 23 4.22 -5.90 -3.57
C ILE A 23 3.06 -5.31 -2.75
N ALA A 24 2.50 -6.07 -1.80
CA ALA A 24 1.44 -5.56 -0.93
C ALA A 24 1.98 -4.50 0.04
N GLU A 25 3.16 -4.74 0.63
CA GLU A 25 3.83 -3.73 1.44
C GLU A 25 4.27 -2.51 0.63
N TYR A 26 4.69 -2.71 -0.61
CA TYR A 26 5.00 -1.61 -1.53
C TYR A 26 3.79 -0.71 -1.74
N LEU A 27 2.62 -1.28 -2.03
CA LEU A 27 1.42 -0.51 -2.30
C LEU A 27 0.98 0.32 -1.07
N LEU A 28 0.96 -0.30 0.12
CA LEU A 28 0.63 0.40 1.37
C LEU A 28 1.65 1.51 1.68
N TYR A 29 2.93 1.27 1.40
CA TYR A 29 3.97 2.26 1.58
C TYR A 29 3.81 3.45 0.63
N MET A 30 3.51 3.20 -0.64
CA MET A 30 3.27 4.27 -1.61
C MET A 30 2.05 5.12 -1.26
N TRP A 31 0.99 4.52 -0.71
CA TRP A 31 -0.15 5.27 -0.20
C TRP A 31 0.23 6.21 0.96
N GLN A 32 1.13 5.77 1.85
CA GLN A 32 1.68 6.65 2.89
C GLN A 32 2.46 7.83 2.31
N ILE A 33 3.26 7.58 1.27
CA ILE A 33 4.02 8.64 0.59
C ILE A 33 3.07 9.66 -0.05
N GLU A 34 2.00 9.20 -0.73
CA GLU A 34 0.97 10.09 -1.27
C GLU A 34 0.33 10.96 -0.17
N ASP A 35 0.02 10.38 0.98
CA ASP A 35 -0.58 11.11 2.10
C ASP A 35 0.40 12.08 2.78
N ILE A 36 1.69 11.74 2.86
CA ILE A 36 2.73 12.67 3.30
C ILE A 36 2.79 13.88 2.36
N ILE A 37 2.83 13.65 1.05
CA ILE A 37 2.85 14.72 0.05
C ILE A 37 1.62 15.64 0.22
N ARG A 38 0.44 15.07 0.44
CA ARG A 38 -0.80 15.83 0.71
C ARG A 38 -0.72 16.62 2.01
N ALA A 39 -0.21 16.02 3.07
CA ALA A 39 -0.08 16.67 4.39
C ALA A 39 0.81 17.92 4.34
N TYR A 40 1.78 17.93 3.46
CA TYR A 40 2.66 19.08 3.20
C TYR A 40 2.20 19.94 2.01
N ASN A 41 0.95 19.80 1.55
CA ASN A 41 0.34 20.59 0.47
C ASN A 41 1.12 20.56 -0.86
N LEU A 42 1.78 19.43 -1.17
CA LEU A 42 2.61 19.28 -2.36
C LEU A 42 3.77 20.29 -2.44
N ASP A 43 4.22 20.79 -1.30
CA ASP A 43 5.34 21.74 -1.18
C ASP A 43 6.63 20.97 -0.91
N ILE A 44 7.50 20.93 -1.93
CA ILE A 44 8.76 20.18 -1.86
C ILE A 44 9.75 20.77 -0.86
N ASP A 45 9.77 22.08 -0.69
CA ASP A 45 10.72 22.74 0.22
C ASP A 45 10.32 22.43 1.66
N HIS A 46 9.01 22.37 1.93
CA HIS A 46 8.49 21.96 3.22
C HIS A 46 8.74 20.46 3.50
N ILE A 47 8.59 19.59 2.49
CA ILE A 47 8.94 18.17 2.59
C ILE A 47 10.44 18.01 2.81
N GLU A 48 11.27 18.75 2.11
CA GLU A 48 12.73 18.71 2.30
C GLU A 48 13.12 19.05 3.72
N GLU A 49 12.58 20.14 4.27
CA GLU A 49 12.90 20.60 5.61
C GLU A 49 12.37 19.65 6.71
N SER A 50 11.12 19.18 6.57
CA SER A 50 10.42 18.44 7.62
C SER A 50 10.60 16.92 7.54
N VAL A 51 10.92 16.38 6.36
CA VAL A 51 11.01 14.92 6.12
C VAL A 51 12.43 14.51 5.73
N ILE A 52 13.03 15.16 4.72
CA ILE A 52 14.31 14.72 4.16
C ILE A 52 15.47 15.12 5.06
N ARG A 53 15.54 16.38 5.45
CA ARG A 53 16.64 16.93 6.27
C ARG A 53 16.82 16.22 7.62
N PRO A 54 15.73 15.89 8.37
CA PRO A 54 15.85 15.13 9.62
C PRO A 54 16.38 13.70 9.45
N MET A 55 16.43 13.18 8.21
CA MET A 55 16.99 11.85 7.94
C MET A 55 18.52 11.81 8.03
N GLY A 56 19.21 12.94 8.01
CA GLY A 56 20.66 13.01 8.12
C GLY A 56 21.40 12.32 6.96
N LEU A 57 20.82 12.35 5.76
CA LEU A 57 21.41 11.78 4.54
C LEU A 57 22.61 12.63 4.08
N ASP A 58 23.55 12.00 3.38
CA ASP A 58 24.52 12.75 2.60
C ASP A 58 23.85 13.55 1.47
N GLU A 59 24.57 14.51 0.93
CA GLU A 59 24.03 15.47 -0.07
C GLU A 59 23.50 14.76 -1.32
N GLU A 60 24.20 13.76 -1.83
CA GLU A 60 23.79 13.01 -3.03
C GLU A 60 22.48 12.27 -2.79
N ARG A 61 22.34 11.57 -1.67
CA ARG A 61 21.12 10.82 -1.31
C ARG A 61 19.95 11.75 -0.99
N ALA A 62 20.20 12.85 -0.31
CA ALA A 62 19.20 13.86 -0.01
C ALA A 62 18.65 14.48 -1.30
N HIS A 63 19.54 14.83 -2.24
CA HIS A 63 19.16 15.33 -3.56
C HIS A 63 18.33 14.31 -4.35
N ALA A 64 18.79 13.06 -4.45
CA ALA A 64 18.06 12.00 -5.14
C ALA A 64 16.66 11.78 -4.55
N LEU A 65 16.52 11.82 -3.23
CA LEU A 65 15.24 11.69 -2.55
C LEU A 65 14.32 12.88 -2.82
N ARG A 66 14.87 14.08 -2.83
CA ARG A 66 14.13 15.31 -3.19
C ARG A 66 13.58 15.22 -4.60
N GLU A 67 14.40 14.85 -5.58
CA GLU A 67 13.97 14.68 -6.98
C GLU A 67 12.89 13.59 -7.15
N TRP A 68 12.97 12.51 -6.35
CA TRP A 68 11.93 11.51 -6.34
C TRP A 68 10.58 12.06 -5.82
N TYR A 69 10.59 12.86 -4.74
CA TYR A 69 9.37 13.53 -4.26
C TYR A 69 8.84 14.54 -5.28
N VAL A 70 9.70 15.32 -5.94
CA VAL A 70 9.31 16.23 -7.02
C VAL A 70 8.57 15.48 -8.13
N SER A 71 9.12 14.35 -8.57
CA SER A 71 8.49 13.51 -9.59
C SER A 71 7.10 13.02 -9.18
N LEU A 72 6.94 12.60 -7.93
CA LEU A 72 5.63 12.16 -7.41
C LEU A 72 4.63 13.32 -7.30
N ILE A 73 5.07 14.49 -6.86
CA ILE A 73 4.26 15.70 -6.79
C ILE A 73 3.76 16.10 -8.19
N ASP A 74 4.64 16.08 -9.18
CA ASP A 74 4.29 16.41 -10.56
C ASP A 74 3.30 15.40 -11.14
N MET A 75 3.50 14.10 -10.89
CA MET A 75 2.52 13.08 -11.26
C MET A 75 1.16 13.31 -10.58
N MET A 76 1.14 13.61 -9.28
CA MET A 76 -0.11 13.87 -8.55
C MET A 76 -0.88 15.07 -9.13
N ARG A 77 -0.17 16.13 -9.53
CA ARG A 77 -0.76 17.29 -10.20
C ARG A 77 -1.29 16.95 -11.58
N CYS A 78 -0.49 16.26 -12.39
CA CYS A 78 -0.89 15.86 -13.75
C CYS A 78 -2.10 14.91 -13.76
N GLU A 79 -2.21 14.06 -12.75
CA GLU A 79 -3.29 13.08 -12.65
C GLU A 79 -4.51 13.59 -11.88
N GLY A 80 -4.46 14.79 -11.31
CA GLY A 80 -5.56 15.40 -10.55
C GLY A 80 -5.86 14.68 -9.24
N VAL A 81 -4.83 14.09 -8.60
CA VAL A 81 -4.97 13.34 -7.34
C VAL A 81 -4.34 14.05 -6.14
N GLU A 82 -4.22 15.38 -6.20
CA GLU A 82 -3.62 16.19 -5.14
C GLU A 82 -4.40 16.09 -3.81
N ARG A 83 -5.73 15.95 -3.89
CA ARG A 83 -6.60 15.94 -2.70
C ARG A 83 -7.02 14.56 -2.25
N SER A 84 -7.17 13.62 -3.19
CA SER A 84 -7.66 12.26 -2.91
C SER A 84 -7.40 11.33 -4.08
N GLY A 85 -7.51 10.03 -3.83
CA GLY A 85 -7.23 8.99 -4.82
C GLY A 85 -5.76 8.58 -4.80
N HIS A 86 -5.35 7.80 -5.80
CA HIS A 86 -4.03 7.23 -5.90
C HIS A 86 -3.43 7.48 -7.27
N LEU A 87 -2.11 7.61 -7.33
CA LEU A 87 -1.33 7.67 -8.56
C LEU A 87 -1.62 6.48 -9.47
N GLN A 88 -1.63 6.71 -10.78
CA GLN A 88 -1.90 5.67 -11.78
C GLN A 88 -0.94 4.48 -11.67
N ILE A 89 0.33 4.73 -11.32
CA ILE A 89 1.31 3.66 -11.08
C ILE A 89 0.88 2.73 -9.95
N ASN A 90 0.29 3.27 -8.89
CA ASN A 90 -0.21 2.49 -7.75
C ASN A 90 -1.53 1.77 -8.10
N ARG A 91 -2.41 2.43 -8.86
CA ARG A 91 -3.62 1.79 -9.40
C ARG A 91 -3.29 0.64 -10.36
N ASN A 92 -2.28 0.81 -11.20
CA ASN A 92 -1.80 -0.26 -12.09
C ASN A 92 -1.27 -1.46 -11.29
N THR A 93 -0.52 -1.20 -10.22
CA THR A 93 -0.05 -2.27 -9.32
C THR A 93 -1.21 -3.02 -8.67
N LEU A 94 -2.23 -2.31 -8.18
CA LEU A 94 -3.44 -2.94 -7.66
C LEU A 94 -4.17 -3.74 -8.73
N GLY A 95 -4.26 -3.22 -9.96
CA GLY A 95 -4.85 -3.91 -11.12
C GLY A 95 -4.16 -5.23 -11.42
N GLN A 96 -2.83 -5.26 -11.44
CA GLN A 96 -2.04 -6.49 -11.62
C GLN A 96 -2.32 -7.52 -10.51
N LEU A 97 -2.45 -7.07 -9.27
CA LEU A 97 -2.82 -7.96 -8.17
C LEU A 97 -4.25 -8.51 -8.30
N VAL A 98 -5.19 -7.70 -8.78
CA VAL A 98 -6.57 -8.13 -9.06
C VAL A 98 -6.60 -9.18 -10.18
N ASP A 99 -5.82 -9.00 -11.23
CA ASP A 99 -5.74 -9.96 -12.33
C ASP A 99 -5.11 -11.28 -11.88
N LEU A 100 -4.03 -11.24 -11.11
CA LEU A 100 -3.43 -12.43 -10.51
C LEU A 100 -4.40 -13.15 -9.56
N HIS A 101 -5.10 -12.40 -8.71
CA HIS A 101 -6.13 -12.92 -7.81
C HIS A 101 -7.19 -13.73 -8.57
N ARG A 102 -7.70 -13.20 -9.68
CA ARG A 102 -8.67 -13.90 -10.54
C ARG A 102 -8.09 -15.19 -11.14
N ARG A 103 -6.85 -15.14 -11.62
CA ARG A 103 -6.15 -16.31 -12.19
C ARG A 103 -5.98 -17.41 -11.13
N LEU A 104 -5.57 -17.06 -9.92
CA LEU A 104 -5.43 -18.00 -8.81
C LEU A 104 -6.76 -18.66 -8.44
N LEU A 105 -7.86 -17.89 -8.40
CA LEU A 105 -9.19 -18.41 -8.10
C LEU A 105 -9.77 -19.31 -9.20
N SER A 106 -9.31 -19.14 -10.42
CA SER A 106 -9.76 -19.93 -11.58
C SER A 106 -9.01 -21.27 -11.73
N SER A 107 -8.02 -21.54 -10.86
CA SER A 107 -7.17 -22.72 -10.94
C SER A 107 -7.27 -23.58 -9.67
N ASP A 108 -7.57 -24.85 -9.86
CA ASP A 108 -7.63 -25.83 -8.75
C ASP A 108 -6.26 -26.07 -8.07
N LYS A 109 -5.16 -25.69 -8.74
CA LYS A 109 -3.80 -25.81 -8.18
C LYS A 109 -3.60 -24.93 -6.94
N TYR A 110 -4.39 -23.85 -6.80
CA TYR A 110 -4.24 -22.86 -5.73
C TYR A 110 -5.41 -22.90 -4.73
N ALA A 111 -5.88 -24.11 -4.40
CA ALA A 111 -7.00 -24.33 -3.48
C ALA A 111 -6.78 -23.70 -2.09
N GLU A 112 -5.54 -23.63 -1.61
CA GLU A 112 -5.21 -22.98 -0.33
C GLU A 112 -5.48 -21.46 -0.37
N TYR A 113 -5.21 -20.82 -1.50
CA TYR A 113 -5.51 -19.39 -1.69
C TYR A 113 -7.02 -19.15 -1.69
N SER A 114 -7.78 -19.98 -2.40
CA SER A 114 -9.25 -19.93 -2.42
C SER A 114 -9.82 -20.15 -1.02
N ALA A 115 -9.29 -21.14 -0.27
CA ALA A 115 -9.71 -21.40 1.11
C ALA A 115 -9.43 -20.20 2.03
N GLN A 116 -8.29 -19.52 1.85
CA GLN A 116 -8.01 -18.30 2.61
C GLN A 116 -8.96 -17.16 2.25
N LEU A 117 -9.29 -17.00 0.97
CA LEU A 117 -10.29 -16.02 0.55
C LEU A 117 -11.64 -16.28 1.23
N TYR A 118 -12.14 -17.52 1.21
CA TYR A 118 -13.40 -17.87 1.87
C TYR A 118 -13.42 -17.53 3.38
N LYS A 119 -12.29 -17.69 4.08
CA LYS A 119 -12.15 -17.26 5.47
C LYS A 119 -12.17 -15.75 5.64
N THR A 120 -11.75 -15.03 4.63
CA THR A 120 -11.65 -13.55 4.64
C THR A 120 -12.94 -12.87 4.19
N LEU A 121 -13.75 -13.51 3.35
CA LEU A 121 -14.97 -12.94 2.76
C LEU A 121 -15.94 -12.32 3.79
N PRO A 122 -16.25 -12.96 4.95
CA PRO A 122 -17.16 -12.36 5.93
C PRO A 122 -16.71 -10.97 6.39
N PHE A 123 -15.41 -10.80 6.59
CA PHE A 123 -14.82 -9.51 6.97
C PHE A 123 -14.88 -8.47 5.84
N ILE A 124 -14.64 -8.90 4.60
CA ILE A 124 -14.76 -8.03 3.42
C ILE A 124 -16.19 -7.52 3.29
N VAL A 125 -17.18 -8.39 3.43
CA VAL A 125 -18.61 -8.03 3.36
C VAL A 125 -18.97 -7.05 4.47
N GLU A 126 -18.54 -7.29 5.70
CA GLU A 126 -18.78 -6.40 6.83
C GLU A 126 -18.15 -5.02 6.63
N LEU A 127 -16.91 -4.96 6.15
CA LEU A 127 -16.21 -3.72 5.86
C LEU A 127 -16.91 -2.90 4.77
N ARG A 128 -17.38 -3.55 3.72
CA ARG A 128 -18.15 -2.90 2.65
C ARG A 128 -19.48 -2.35 3.15
N ALA A 129 -20.18 -3.10 4.00
CA ALA A 129 -21.44 -2.65 4.57
C ALA A 129 -21.27 -1.40 5.44
N LYS A 130 -20.13 -1.25 6.13
CA LYS A 130 -19.81 -0.09 6.96
C LYS A 130 -19.29 1.11 6.16
N GLY A 131 -18.76 0.88 4.96
CA GLY A 131 -18.06 1.89 4.18
C GLY A 131 -18.93 2.97 3.54
N GLY A 132 -20.23 2.76 3.38
CA GLY A 132 -21.23 3.74 2.89
C GLY A 132 -20.96 4.34 1.50
N LYS A 133 -19.91 3.94 0.80
CA LYS A 133 -19.51 4.41 -0.54
C LYS A 133 -19.81 3.32 -1.58
N ALA A 134 -19.72 3.69 -2.87
CA ALA A 134 -19.80 2.73 -3.95
C ALA A 134 -18.87 1.54 -3.69
N PRO A 135 -19.34 0.29 -3.91
CA PRO A 135 -18.55 -0.89 -3.59
C PRO A 135 -17.28 -0.93 -4.45
N VAL A 136 -16.12 -0.89 -3.81
CA VAL A 136 -14.83 -1.14 -4.43
C VAL A 136 -14.55 -2.64 -4.51
N GLY A 137 -13.56 -3.05 -5.29
CA GLY A 137 -13.17 -4.45 -5.43
C GLY A 137 -12.76 -5.12 -4.09
N GLU A 138 -12.77 -6.45 -4.05
CA GLU A 138 -12.44 -7.21 -2.84
C GLU A 138 -11.03 -6.89 -2.32
N LEU A 139 -10.03 -6.91 -3.19
CA LEU A 139 -8.66 -6.60 -2.83
C LEU A 139 -8.49 -5.14 -2.41
N GLU A 140 -9.13 -4.21 -3.10
CA GLU A 140 -9.09 -2.81 -2.72
C GLU A 140 -9.70 -2.59 -1.33
N THR A 141 -10.80 -3.29 -1.01
CA THR A 141 -11.37 -3.30 0.35
C THR A 141 -10.35 -3.80 1.38
N CYS A 142 -9.61 -4.87 1.06
CA CYS A 142 -8.56 -5.42 1.92
C CYS A 142 -7.43 -4.42 2.15
N PHE A 143 -6.92 -3.79 1.10
CA PHE A 143 -5.87 -2.79 1.19
C PHE A 143 -6.32 -1.56 1.99
N ASN A 144 -7.53 -1.05 1.73
CA ASN A 144 -8.10 0.07 2.46
C ASN A 144 -8.23 -0.23 3.97
N ALA A 145 -8.63 -1.46 4.32
CA ALA A 145 -8.75 -1.88 5.71
C ALA A 145 -7.38 -1.92 6.41
N LEU A 146 -6.37 -2.53 5.77
CA LEU A 146 -5.01 -2.56 6.34
C LEU A 146 -4.42 -1.17 6.46
N TYR A 147 -4.62 -0.33 5.45
CA TYR A 147 -4.15 1.05 5.49
C TYR A 147 -4.81 1.86 6.61
N GLY A 148 -6.12 1.74 6.75
CA GLY A 148 -6.86 2.40 7.83
C GLY A 148 -6.36 1.98 9.22
N VAL A 149 -6.13 0.69 9.45
CA VAL A 149 -5.59 0.19 10.71
C VAL A 149 -4.14 0.64 10.94
N LEU A 150 -3.34 0.69 9.89
CA LEU A 150 -1.99 1.24 9.96
C LEU A 150 -2.01 2.70 10.43
N MET A 151 -2.90 3.51 9.86
CA MET A 151 -3.07 4.91 10.26
C MET A 151 -3.55 5.05 11.71
N LEU A 152 -4.51 4.23 12.15
CA LEU A 152 -4.96 4.22 13.54
C LEU A 152 -3.81 3.92 14.51
N ARG A 153 -2.99 2.92 14.20
CA ARG A 153 -1.82 2.56 15.02
C ARG A 153 -0.76 3.66 15.06
N LEU A 154 -0.49 4.31 13.93
CA LEU A 154 0.44 5.45 13.88
C LEU A 154 -0.03 6.63 14.72
N HIS A 155 -1.36 6.78 14.89
CA HIS A 155 -1.96 7.79 15.78
C HIS A 155 -2.16 7.29 17.22
N GLY A 156 -1.58 6.15 17.59
CA GLY A 156 -1.67 5.59 18.95
C GLY A 156 -3.08 5.13 19.33
N ARG A 157 -3.94 4.86 18.35
CA ARG A 157 -5.30 4.37 18.59
C ARG A 157 -5.33 2.85 18.67
N GLU A 158 -6.02 2.34 19.65
CA GLU A 158 -6.27 0.90 19.78
C GLU A 158 -7.38 0.46 18.81
N ILE A 159 -7.29 -0.78 18.36
CA ILE A 159 -8.30 -1.43 17.53
C ILE A 159 -9.07 -2.47 18.38
N SER A 160 -10.35 -2.67 18.07
CA SER A 160 -11.14 -3.70 18.71
C SER A 160 -10.63 -5.11 18.35
N LYS A 161 -10.97 -6.11 19.17
CA LYS A 161 -10.65 -7.51 18.89
C LYS A 161 -11.20 -7.95 17.52
N GLY A 162 -12.45 -7.60 17.20
CA GLY A 162 -13.05 -7.94 15.90
C GLY A 162 -12.28 -7.32 14.73
N THR A 163 -11.79 -6.07 14.87
CA THR A 163 -10.92 -5.44 13.87
C THR A 163 -9.58 -6.17 13.77
N ALA A 164 -8.99 -6.57 14.89
CA ALA A 164 -7.74 -7.32 14.89
C ALA A 164 -7.88 -8.67 14.20
N ASP A 165 -8.98 -9.40 14.44
CA ASP A 165 -9.28 -10.68 13.78
C ASP A 165 -9.46 -10.50 12.26
N ALA A 166 -10.20 -9.48 11.84
CA ALA A 166 -10.36 -9.14 10.43
C ALA A 166 -9.00 -8.83 9.76
N VAL A 167 -8.19 -7.99 10.39
CA VAL A 167 -6.86 -7.62 9.91
C VAL A 167 -5.94 -8.83 9.77
N ALA A 168 -6.01 -9.78 10.71
CA ALA A 168 -5.21 -11.01 10.65
C ALA A 168 -5.55 -11.85 9.41
N GLN A 169 -6.85 -12.04 9.09
CA GLN A 169 -7.28 -12.79 7.92
C GLN A 169 -6.94 -12.06 6.61
N ILE A 170 -7.18 -10.76 6.55
CA ILE A 170 -6.84 -9.92 5.40
C ILE A 170 -5.32 -9.92 5.15
N SER A 171 -4.52 -9.75 6.20
CA SER A 171 -3.05 -9.75 6.10
C SER A 171 -2.54 -11.08 5.57
N LYS A 172 -3.12 -12.20 6.00
CA LYS A 172 -2.76 -13.52 5.50
C LYS A 172 -3.08 -13.68 4.02
N LEU A 173 -4.28 -13.26 3.59
CA LEU A 173 -4.67 -13.30 2.17
C LEU A 173 -3.71 -12.48 1.30
N LEU A 174 -3.42 -11.24 1.69
CA LEU A 174 -2.53 -10.36 0.93
C LEU A 174 -1.07 -10.83 0.96
N ALA A 175 -0.61 -11.45 2.05
CA ALA A 175 0.72 -12.05 2.10
C ALA A 175 0.85 -13.24 1.14
N MET A 176 -0.17 -14.10 1.04
CA MET A 176 -0.22 -15.18 0.06
C MET A 176 -0.20 -14.63 -1.36
N LEU A 177 -1.04 -13.64 -1.66
CA LEU A 177 -1.10 -12.99 -2.97
C LEU A 177 0.25 -12.37 -3.35
N ALA A 178 0.91 -11.68 -2.42
CA ALA A 178 2.24 -11.10 -2.65
C ALA A 178 3.31 -12.17 -2.93
N GLY A 179 3.22 -13.31 -2.26
CA GLY A 179 4.07 -14.47 -2.54
C GLY A 179 3.85 -15.02 -3.96
N TYR A 180 2.61 -15.20 -4.36
CA TYR A 180 2.27 -15.64 -5.72
C TYR A 180 2.65 -14.59 -6.78
N TYR A 181 2.49 -13.30 -6.50
CA TYR A 181 2.93 -12.23 -7.41
C TYR A 181 4.43 -12.30 -7.69
N LYS A 182 5.24 -12.60 -6.68
CA LYS A 182 6.68 -12.78 -6.85
C LYS A 182 6.99 -13.99 -7.76
N LEU A 183 6.28 -15.10 -7.56
CA LEU A 183 6.44 -16.30 -8.40
C LEU A 183 5.97 -16.05 -9.84
N ASP A 184 4.86 -15.35 -10.04
CA ASP A 184 4.33 -15.00 -11.36
C ASP A 184 5.31 -14.12 -12.14
N ARG A 185 5.88 -13.12 -11.49
CA ARG A 185 6.90 -12.24 -12.07
C ARG A 185 8.17 -13.00 -12.47
N ASP A 186 8.51 -14.04 -11.73
CA ASP A 186 9.68 -14.89 -12.00
C ASP A 186 9.37 -16.07 -12.96
N ASP A 187 8.19 -16.04 -13.64
CA ASP A 187 7.67 -17.10 -14.52
C ASP A 187 7.64 -18.50 -13.88
N LYS A 188 7.35 -18.57 -12.58
CA LYS A 188 7.31 -19.80 -11.78
C LYS A 188 5.89 -20.26 -11.44
N LEU A 189 4.85 -19.53 -11.87
CA LEU A 189 3.47 -19.96 -11.72
C LEU A 189 2.98 -20.70 -12.95
N GLU A 190 2.33 -21.84 -12.72
CA GLU A 190 1.66 -22.65 -13.73
C GLU A 190 0.15 -22.63 -13.47
N PHE A 191 -0.64 -22.29 -14.46
CA PHE A 191 -2.11 -22.26 -14.42
C PHE A 191 -2.73 -23.40 -15.23
#